data_140967b89847ed37af304387587a880c
#
_entry.id   140967b89847ed37af304387587a880c
#
_cell.length_a   1.000
_cell.length_b   1.000
_cell.length_c   1.000
_cell.angle_alpha   90.00
_cell.angle_beta   90.00
_cell.angle_gamma   90.00
#
_symmetry.space_group_name_H-M   'P 1'
#
loop_
_entity.id
_entity.type
_entity.pdbx_description
1 polymer ?
#
loop_
_entity_poly.entity_id
_entity_poly.type
_entity_poly.pdbx_seq_one_letter_code
_entity_poly.pdbx_strand_id
1 'polypeptide(L)'
;MTLQRWDREGTLKANRTPTDRRYYTYDQYLQFKGINTENDNREVVIYARVSTRNQKDDLQNQISFLRQFCNARGMIVDQCIEDYGSGLNYNRKNWNQLLDQVMERKIKTIIVTHKVRFIRFGYDWFEKFCMKFNTTIVVVNNEELPPQEELVQDIVSILHEFSCRLYGLRKYKKQIEGDEEIAKELQDGNQSDSRAESQN
;
A
#
# COMPACT_ATOMS: atom_id res chain seq x y z
N MET A 1 18.93 12.47 -34.07
CA MET A 1 17.91 13.55 -34.23
C MET A 1 18.34 14.72 -33.35
N THR A 2 18.18 15.96 -33.84
CA THR A 2 18.64 17.13 -33.07
C THR A 2 17.45 17.89 -32.50
N LEU A 3 17.61 18.53 -31.33
CA LEU A 3 16.60 19.38 -30.70
C LEU A 3 16.08 20.51 -31.64
N GLN A 4 16.94 21.01 -32.55
CA GLN A 4 16.55 22.01 -33.53
C GLN A 4 15.54 21.50 -34.57
N ARG A 5 15.59 20.21 -34.90
CA ARG A 5 14.61 19.57 -35.77
C ARG A 5 13.26 19.44 -35.06
N TRP A 6 13.28 19.01 -33.80
CA TRP A 6 12.06 18.91 -33.01
C TRP A 6 11.34 20.24 -32.78
N ASP A 7 12.12 21.35 -32.61
CA ASP A 7 11.56 22.69 -32.52
C ASP A 7 10.85 23.10 -33.84
N ARG A 8 11.44 22.77 -35.01
CA ARG A 8 10.84 23.06 -36.33
C ARG A 8 9.63 22.17 -36.64
N GLU A 9 9.67 20.90 -36.24
CA GLU A 9 8.60 19.94 -36.48
C GLU A 9 7.46 20.05 -35.41
N GLY A 10 7.62 20.90 -34.40
CA GLY A 10 6.63 21.09 -33.33
C GLY A 10 6.60 19.98 -32.29
N THR A 11 7.48 18.97 -32.38
CA THR A 11 7.57 17.85 -31.42
C THR A 11 7.99 18.32 -30.04
N LEU A 12 8.91 19.30 -29.97
CA LEU A 12 9.34 19.97 -28.74
C LEU A 12 9.70 21.41 -29.06
N LYS A 13 8.76 22.35 -28.85
CA LYS A 13 8.98 23.77 -29.10
C LYS A 13 9.97 24.37 -28.10
N ALA A 14 11.00 25.04 -28.62
CA ALA A 14 11.95 25.77 -27.80
C ALA A 14 11.37 27.11 -27.32
N ASN A 15 11.68 27.49 -26.09
CA ASN A 15 11.51 28.88 -25.65
C ASN A 15 12.65 29.73 -26.22
N ARG A 16 12.40 31.05 -26.31
CA ARG A 16 13.38 32.02 -26.80
C ARG A 16 13.75 33.02 -25.72
N THR A 17 15.04 33.28 -25.59
CA THR A 17 15.54 34.40 -24.78
C THR A 17 15.25 35.73 -25.51
N PRO A 18 15.34 36.91 -24.88
CA PRO A 18 15.25 38.20 -25.54
C PRO A 18 16.26 38.38 -26.65
N THR A 19 17.37 37.61 -26.66
CA THR A 19 18.41 37.60 -27.69
C THR A 19 18.22 36.48 -28.73
N ASP A 20 17.01 35.94 -28.83
CA ASP A 20 16.59 34.86 -29.75
C ASP A 20 17.34 33.54 -29.64
N ARG A 21 18.00 33.27 -28.48
CA ARG A 21 18.62 31.99 -28.19
C ARG A 21 17.57 30.97 -27.72
N ARG A 22 17.65 29.73 -28.27
CA ARG A 22 16.78 28.64 -27.85
C ARG A 22 17.16 28.14 -26.48
N TYR A 23 16.17 27.91 -25.64
CA TYR A 23 16.35 27.14 -24.40
C TYR A 23 15.13 26.25 -24.14
N TYR A 24 15.34 25.20 -23.35
CA TYR A 24 14.30 24.26 -22.93
C TYR A 24 14.24 24.26 -21.42
N THR A 25 13.03 24.29 -20.87
CA THR A 25 12.84 24.16 -19.43
C THR A 25 12.86 22.68 -19.02
N TYR A 26 13.13 22.43 -17.73
CA TYR A 26 13.06 21.07 -17.21
C TYR A 26 11.65 20.50 -17.34
N ASP A 27 10.62 21.30 -17.17
CA ASP A 27 9.22 20.90 -17.35
C ASP A 27 8.92 20.45 -18.78
N GLN A 28 9.41 21.14 -19.79
CA GLN A 28 9.29 20.72 -21.20
C GLN A 28 9.99 19.37 -21.45
N TYR A 29 11.12 19.11 -20.80
CA TYR A 29 11.78 17.82 -20.88
C TYR A 29 10.95 16.72 -20.23
N LEU A 30 10.31 16.98 -19.08
CA LEU A 30 9.45 16.03 -18.41
C LEU A 30 8.19 15.73 -19.22
N GLN A 31 7.55 16.76 -19.81
CA GLN A 31 6.43 16.61 -20.75
C GLN A 31 6.79 15.76 -21.96
N PHE A 32 7.95 16.01 -22.56
CA PHE A 32 8.45 15.22 -23.67
C PHE A 32 8.65 13.75 -23.31
N LYS A 33 9.04 13.46 -22.07
CA LYS A 33 9.08 12.09 -21.52
C LYS A 33 7.71 11.51 -21.18
N GLY A 34 6.61 12.23 -21.41
CA GLY A 34 5.27 11.82 -21.00
C GLY A 34 5.00 11.98 -19.51
N ILE A 35 5.88 12.68 -18.79
CA ILE A 35 5.70 13.04 -17.39
C ILE A 35 5.00 14.40 -17.37
N ASN A 36 3.68 14.41 -17.20
CA ASN A 36 2.90 15.64 -17.08
C ASN A 36 3.29 16.40 -15.82
N THR A 37 3.92 17.56 -16.00
CA THR A 37 4.23 18.51 -14.93
C THR A 37 3.24 19.68 -14.88
N GLU A 38 2.44 19.86 -15.93
CA GLU A 38 1.40 20.87 -15.96
C GLU A 38 0.24 20.42 -15.08
N ASN A 39 0.06 21.13 -13.97
CA ASN A 39 -0.98 20.91 -12.97
C ASN A 39 -0.99 19.47 -12.44
N ASP A 40 -0.01 19.15 -11.61
CA ASP A 40 -0.10 18.00 -10.73
C ASP A 40 -1.20 18.26 -9.68
N ASN A 41 -2.47 18.27 -10.17
CA ASN A 41 -3.68 18.40 -9.34
C ASN A 41 -3.89 17.19 -8.43
N ARG A 42 -2.87 16.31 -8.32
CA ARG A 42 -2.92 15.16 -7.45
C ARG A 42 -2.75 15.59 -6.00
N GLU A 43 -3.51 14.97 -5.16
CA GLU A 43 -3.66 15.30 -3.76
C GLU A 43 -2.49 14.80 -2.90
N VAL A 44 -2.18 15.56 -1.86
CA VAL A 44 -1.34 15.18 -0.74
C VAL A 44 -2.24 14.78 0.41
N VAL A 45 -2.17 13.51 0.80
CA VAL A 45 -3.09 12.91 1.76
C VAL A 45 -2.35 12.50 3.03
N ILE A 46 -2.87 12.88 4.18
CA ILE A 46 -2.49 12.31 5.47
C ILE A 46 -3.35 11.06 5.70
N TYR A 47 -2.71 9.95 6.07
CA TYR A 47 -3.40 8.76 6.54
C TYR A 47 -3.00 8.46 7.99
N ALA A 48 -4.00 8.34 8.86
CA ALA A 48 -3.83 8.02 10.26
C ALA A 48 -4.77 6.86 10.68
N ARG A 49 -4.30 5.99 11.57
CA ARG A 49 -5.05 4.81 12.02
C ARG A 49 -4.81 4.50 13.49
N VAL A 50 -5.86 4.07 14.16
CA VAL A 50 -5.81 3.42 15.47
C VAL A 50 -6.59 2.12 15.45
N SER A 51 -6.28 1.21 16.36
CA SER A 51 -6.89 -0.12 16.39
C SER A 51 -8.34 -0.09 16.88
N THR A 52 -8.66 0.78 17.83
CA THR A 52 -9.98 0.88 18.45
C THR A 52 -10.49 2.31 18.49
N ARG A 53 -11.79 2.48 18.62
CA ARG A 53 -12.41 3.80 18.75
C ARG A 53 -12.07 4.51 20.07
N ASN A 54 -11.65 3.76 21.09
CA ASN A 54 -11.24 4.33 22.37
C ASN A 54 -9.93 5.13 22.26
N GLN A 55 -9.14 4.89 21.20
CA GLN A 55 -7.88 5.58 20.91
C GLN A 55 -8.09 6.84 20.05
N LYS A 56 -9.25 7.48 20.16
CA LYS A 56 -9.56 8.68 19.35
C LYS A 56 -8.56 9.82 19.59
N ASP A 57 -8.12 10.00 20.81
CA ASP A 57 -7.15 11.06 21.16
C ASP A 57 -5.78 10.77 20.50
N ASP A 58 -5.34 9.51 20.49
CA ASP A 58 -4.11 9.10 19.80
C ASP A 58 -4.22 9.34 18.28
N LEU A 59 -5.41 9.11 17.69
CA LEU A 59 -5.64 9.38 16.28
C LEU A 59 -5.51 10.88 15.99
N GLN A 60 -6.10 11.74 16.81
CA GLN A 60 -6.00 13.19 16.66
C GLN A 60 -4.57 13.70 16.89
N ASN A 61 -3.84 13.11 17.81
CA ASN A 61 -2.42 13.41 18.03
C ASN A 61 -1.58 13.06 16.81
N GLN A 62 -1.80 11.88 16.18
CA GLN A 62 -1.15 11.50 14.93
C GLN A 62 -1.42 12.53 13.82
N ILE A 63 -2.67 12.91 13.63
CA ILE A 63 -3.06 13.89 12.60
C ILE A 63 -2.42 15.24 12.84
N SER A 64 -2.46 15.73 14.09
CA SER A 64 -1.89 17.01 14.47
C SER A 64 -0.38 17.03 14.22
N PHE A 65 0.31 15.96 14.58
CA PHE A 65 1.74 15.78 14.33
C PHE A 65 2.05 15.80 12.82
N LEU A 66 1.31 15.04 12.02
CA LEU A 66 1.50 14.99 10.58
C LEU A 66 1.20 16.34 9.90
N ARG A 67 0.19 17.08 10.36
CA ARG A 67 -0.10 18.43 9.88
C ARG A 67 1.03 19.40 10.19
N GLN A 68 1.59 19.35 11.41
CA GLN A 68 2.73 20.16 11.78
C GLN A 68 3.96 19.85 10.91
N PHE A 69 4.22 18.56 10.66
CA PHE A 69 5.29 18.13 9.76
C PHE A 69 5.11 18.68 8.33
N CYS A 70 3.90 18.59 7.80
CA CYS A 70 3.57 19.10 6.46
C CYS A 70 3.75 20.63 6.41
N ASN A 71 3.23 21.36 7.40
CA ASN A 71 3.36 22.81 7.49
C ASN A 71 4.82 23.24 7.54
N ALA A 72 5.64 22.56 8.35
CA ALA A 72 7.08 22.85 8.47
C ALA A 72 7.84 22.64 7.15
N ARG A 73 7.32 21.84 6.24
CA ARG A 73 7.88 21.56 4.91
C ARG A 73 7.20 22.32 3.77
N GLY A 74 6.26 23.21 4.07
CA GLY A 74 5.49 23.95 3.07
C GLY A 74 4.60 23.06 2.21
N MET A 75 4.21 21.87 2.71
CA MET A 75 3.34 20.95 2.01
C MET A 75 1.87 21.25 2.33
N ILE A 76 1.07 21.48 1.30
CA ILE A 76 -0.38 21.65 1.45
C ILE A 76 -0.99 20.25 1.54
N VAL A 77 -1.79 20.02 2.57
CA VAL A 77 -2.54 18.77 2.78
C VAL A 77 -3.95 18.97 2.26
N ASP A 78 -4.33 18.19 1.25
CA ASP A 78 -5.63 18.27 0.61
C ASP A 78 -6.67 17.44 1.35
N GLN A 79 -6.29 16.24 1.83
CA GLN A 79 -7.19 15.32 2.50
C GLN A 79 -6.54 14.68 3.74
N CYS A 80 -7.37 14.40 4.74
CA CYS A 80 -6.98 13.61 5.91
C CYS A 80 -7.90 12.39 6.01
N ILE A 81 -7.32 11.20 5.95
CA ILE A 81 -8.03 9.93 5.97
C ILE A 81 -7.77 9.24 7.30
N GLU A 82 -8.85 8.88 7.97
CA GLU A 82 -8.85 8.26 9.29
C GLU A 82 -9.44 6.86 9.22
N ASP A 83 -8.82 5.89 9.88
CA ASP A 83 -9.37 4.54 10.01
C ASP A 83 -9.32 4.04 11.46
N TYR A 84 -10.32 3.26 11.82
CA TYR A 84 -10.39 2.50 13.06
C TYR A 84 -10.38 1.02 12.73
N GLY A 85 -9.39 0.30 13.24
CA GLY A 85 -9.23 -1.13 13.01
C GLY A 85 -7.78 -1.57 13.01
N SER A 86 -7.53 -2.86 13.19
CA SER A 86 -6.19 -3.43 13.15
C SER A 86 -5.48 -3.18 11.82
N GLY A 87 -4.15 -3.04 11.86
CA GLY A 87 -3.29 -2.99 10.67
C GLY A 87 -3.33 -4.25 9.82
N LEU A 88 -3.87 -5.35 10.36
CA LEU A 88 -4.13 -6.61 9.66
C LEU A 88 -5.45 -6.62 8.88
N ASN A 89 -6.36 -5.71 9.20
CA ASN A 89 -7.64 -5.61 8.51
C ASN A 89 -7.47 -4.83 7.19
N TYR A 90 -7.39 -5.53 6.08
CA TYR A 90 -7.33 -4.95 4.74
C TYR A 90 -8.71 -4.51 4.20
N ASN A 91 -9.80 -4.83 4.90
CA ASN A 91 -11.17 -4.43 4.52
C ASN A 91 -11.59 -3.09 5.14
N ARG A 92 -10.65 -2.27 5.59
CA ARG A 92 -10.93 -0.91 6.07
C ARG A 92 -11.47 -0.05 4.92
N LYS A 93 -12.62 0.58 5.16
CA LYS A 93 -13.34 1.31 4.10
C LYS A 93 -12.51 2.46 3.52
N ASN A 94 -11.97 3.30 4.39
CA ASN A 94 -11.26 4.51 3.96
C ASN A 94 -9.89 4.17 3.36
N TRP A 95 -9.24 3.11 3.85
CA TRP A 95 -8.01 2.58 3.26
C TRP A 95 -8.25 2.04 1.85
N ASN A 96 -9.33 1.29 1.62
CA ASN A 96 -9.66 0.81 0.27
C ASN A 96 -10.01 1.97 -0.68
N GLN A 97 -10.73 2.99 -0.20
CA GLN A 97 -10.97 4.20 -0.99
C GLN A 97 -9.66 4.94 -1.35
N LEU A 98 -8.69 5.00 -0.42
CA LEU A 98 -7.36 5.54 -0.71
C LEU A 98 -6.65 4.74 -1.80
N LEU A 99 -6.75 3.39 -1.77
CA LEU A 99 -6.20 2.54 -2.84
C LEU A 99 -6.83 2.83 -4.20
N ASP A 100 -8.15 2.96 -4.24
CA ASP A 100 -8.87 3.28 -5.48
C ASP A 100 -8.38 4.63 -6.02
N GLN A 101 -8.25 5.65 -5.18
CA GLN A 101 -7.71 6.96 -5.56
C GLN A 101 -6.26 6.89 -6.07
N VAL A 102 -5.42 6.03 -5.46
CA VAL A 102 -4.05 5.78 -5.94
C VAL A 102 -4.08 5.16 -7.34
N MET A 103 -4.91 4.13 -7.57
CA MET A 103 -5.05 3.48 -8.88
C MET A 103 -5.59 4.45 -9.95
N GLU A 104 -6.47 5.37 -9.57
CA GLU A 104 -6.97 6.45 -10.41
C GLU A 104 -5.96 7.60 -10.62
N ARG A 105 -4.76 7.48 -10.03
CA ARG A 105 -3.68 8.50 -10.07
C ARG A 105 -4.10 9.87 -9.53
N LYS A 106 -5.03 9.91 -8.60
CA LYS A 106 -5.48 11.14 -7.92
C LYS A 106 -4.54 11.56 -6.79
N ILE A 107 -3.78 10.62 -6.22
CA ILE A 107 -2.90 10.86 -5.10
C ILE A 107 -1.45 11.02 -5.56
N LYS A 108 -0.82 12.12 -5.13
CA LYS A 108 0.61 12.38 -5.30
C LYS A 108 1.44 11.81 -4.17
N THR A 109 1.01 12.09 -2.94
CA THR A 109 1.78 11.75 -1.74
C THR A 109 0.85 11.27 -0.63
N ILE A 110 1.19 10.14 -0.02
CA ILE A 110 0.55 9.66 1.20
C ILE A 110 1.55 9.86 2.34
N ILE A 111 1.12 10.54 3.42
CA ILE A 111 1.95 10.84 4.57
C ILE A 111 1.43 10.08 5.77
N VAL A 112 2.31 9.31 6.42
CA VAL A 112 1.98 8.47 7.58
C VAL A 112 3.01 8.66 8.68
N THR A 113 2.61 8.45 9.93
CA THR A 113 3.54 8.53 11.07
C THR A 113 4.56 7.40 11.04
N HIS A 114 4.10 6.17 10.85
CA HIS A 114 4.94 4.97 10.87
C HIS A 114 4.41 3.92 9.89
N LYS A 115 5.30 3.08 9.35
CA LYS A 115 4.95 2.00 8.40
C LYS A 115 3.83 1.09 8.95
N VAL A 116 3.92 0.67 10.21
CA VAL A 116 2.95 -0.23 10.85
C VAL A 116 1.58 0.43 11.12
N ARG A 117 1.52 1.76 11.16
CA ARG A 117 0.24 2.50 11.23
C ARG A 117 -0.49 2.47 9.90
N PHE A 118 0.26 2.40 8.81
CA PHE A 118 -0.31 2.30 7.48
C PHE A 118 -0.77 0.88 7.17
N ILE A 119 0.16 -0.08 7.24
CA ILE A 119 -0.08 -1.50 6.99
C ILE A 119 0.85 -2.34 7.87
N ARG A 120 0.34 -3.40 8.48
CA ARG A 120 1.14 -4.23 9.40
C ARG A 120 2.15 -5.09 8.67
N PHE A 121 1.76 -5.72 7.57
CA PHE A 121 2.61 -6.55 6.74
C PHE A 121 2.56 -6.12 5.27
N GLY A 122 3.64 -6.34 4.55
CA GLY A 122 3.71 -6.07 3.12
C GLY A 122 3.91 -4.60 2.76
N TYR A 123 4.43 -3.76 3.66
CA TYR A 123 4.68 -2.35 3.38
C TYR A 123 5.52 -2.14 2.11
N ASP A 124 6.61 -2.89 1.94
CA ASP A 124 7.52 -2.74 0.80
C ASP A 124 6.84 -3.11 -0.53
N TRP A 125 5.92 -4.09 -0.50
CA TRP A 125 5.09 -4.41 -1.66
C TRP A 125 4.14 -3.27 -1.98
N PHE A 126 3.51 -2.71 -0.96
CA PHE A 126 2.56 -1.62 -1.10
C PHE A 126 3.21 -0.32 -1.58
N GLU A 127 4.40 -0.01 -1.07
CA GLU A 127 5.20 1.11 -1.54
C GLU A 127 5.53 0.97 -3.04
N LYS A 128 5.99 -0.21 -3.47
CA LYS A 128 6.23 -0.50 -4.89
C LYS A 128 4.96 -0.42 -5.73
N PHE A 129 3.83 -0.82 -5.18
CA PHE A 129 2.52 -0.68 -5.84
C PHE A 129 2.19 0.80 -6.05
N CYS A 130 2.27 1.63 -5.02
CA CYS A 130 2.03 3.07 -5.12
C CYS A 130 2.95 3.74 -6.14
N MET A 131 4.22 3.37 -6.17
CA MET A 131 5.20 3.90 -7.14
C MET A 131 4.79 3.63 -8.60
N LYS A 132 4.12 2.51 -8.91
CA LYS A 132 3.61 2.21 -10.27
C LYS A 132 2.54 3.20 -10.71
N PHE A 133 1.85 3.83 -9.78
CA PHE A 133 0.84 4.86 -10.03
C PHE A 133 1.38 6.27 -9.80
N ASN A 134 2.70 6.44 -9.69
CA ASN A 134 3.38 7.70 -9.40
C ASN A 134 2.98 8.33 -8.05
N THR A 135 2.59 7.51 -7.08
CA THR A 135 2.28 7.93 -5.71
C THR A 135 3.45 7.61 -4.79
N THR A 136 3.90 8.58 -4.01
CA THR A 136 5.00 8.44 -3.04
C THR A 136 4.43 8.31 -1.63
N ILE A 137 4.98 7.39 -0.82
CA ILE A 137 4.64 7.29 0.60
C ILE A 137 5.76 7.93 1.41
N VAL A 138 5.41 8.89 2.25
CA VAL A 138 6.32 9.56 3.19
C VAL A 138 6.03 9.05 4.60
N VAL A 139 6.99 8.34 5.17
CA VAL A 139 6.94 7.88 6.56
C VAL A 139 7.71 8.86 7.41
N VAL A 140 7.05 9.49 8.39
CA VAL A 140 7.64 10.57 9.19
C VAL A 140 8.49 10.03 10.34
N ASN A 141 8.51 8.71 10.59
CA ASN A 141 9.29 8.05 11.64
C ASN A 141 9.16 8.76 12.99
N ASN A 142 7.98 8.70 13.56
CA ASN A 142 7.85 8.95 14.98
C ASN A 142 8.34 7.69 15.72
N GLU A 143 9.31 7.81 16.61
CA GLU A 143 9.92 6.69 17.35
C GLU A 143 8.96 6.02 18.34
N GLU A 144 7.75 6.51 18.49
CA GLU A 144 6.71 5.85 19.26
C GLU A 144 6.33 4.52 18.59
N LEU A 145 6.88 3.46 19.13
CA LEU A 145 6.46 2.09 18.79
C LEU A 145 4.96 1.94 19.07
N PRO A 146 4.23 1.17 18.24
CA PRO A 146 2.84 0.87 18.55
C PRO A 146 2.76 0.26 19.97
N PRO A 147 1.74 0.59 20.75
CA PRO A 147 1.56 0.02 22.08
C PRO A 147 1.71 -1.50 22.05
N GLN A 148 2.42 -2.08 23.01
CA GLN A 148 2.61 -3.55 23.08
C GLN A 148 1.28 -4.28 23.03
N GLU A 149 0.23 -3.70 23.60
CA GLU A 149 -1.15 -4.18 23.56
C GLU A 149 -1.69 -4.39 22.14
N GLU A 150 -1.38 -3.46 21.22
CA GLU A 150 -1.79 -3.58 19.81
C GLU A 150 -1.10 -4.78 19.14
N LEU A 151 0.18 -5.01 19.42
CA LEU A 151 0.92 -6.15 18.89
C LEU A 151 0.36 -7.46 19.42
N VAL A 152 0.05 -7.53 20.73
CA VAL A 152 -0.55 -8.71 21.35
C VAL A 152 -1.93 -9.00 20.75
N GLN A 153 -2.78 -8.01 20.56
CA GLN A 153 -4.09 -8.17 19.91
C GLN A 153 -3.96 -8.67 18.46
N ASP A 154 -2.99 -8.19 17.71
CA ASP A 154 -2.72 -8.66 16.35
C ASP A 154 -2.31 -10.15 16.35
N ILE A 155 -1.42 -10.57 17.28
CA ILE A 155 -1.03 -11.97 17.44
C ILE A 155 -2.24 -12.84 17.81
N VAL A 156 -3.06 -12.41 18.76
CA VAL A 156 -4.28 -13.12 19.15
C VAL A 156 -5.23 -13.27 17.97
N SER A 157 -5.40 -12.22 17.15
CA SER A 157 -6.25 -12.25 15.96
C SER A 157 -5.75 -13.27 14.93
N ILE A 158 -4.43 -13.30 14.68
CA ILE A 158 -3.80 -14.29 13.79
C ILE A 158 -4.02 -15.71 14.31
N LEU A 159 -3.75 -15.95 15.60
CA LEU A 159 -3.94 -17.26 16.23
C LEU A 159 -5.40 -17.72 16.17
N HIS A 160 -6.34 -16.78 16.37
CA HIS A 160 -7.76 -17.08 16.25
C HIS A 160 -8.14 -17.50 14.82
N GLU A 161 -7.69 -16.75 13.81
CA GLU A 161 -7.93 -17.08 12.41
C GLU A 161 -7.38 -18.46 12.04
N PHE A 162 -6.14 -18.77 12.46
CA PHE A 162 -5.54 -20.08 12.25
C PHE A 162 -6.32 -21.19 12.98
N SER A 163 -6.74 -20.93 14.21
CA SER A 163 -7.54 -21.89 14.99
C SER A 163 -8.86 -22.20 14.29
N CYS A 164 -9.58 -21.19 13.83
CA CYS A 164 -10.83 -21.36 13.09
C CYS A 164 -10.63 -22.21 11.82
N ARG A 165 -9.57 -21.97 11.07
CA ARG A 165 -9.24 -22.75 9.87
C ARG A 165 -8.89 -24.20 10.23
N LEU A 166 -8.09 -24.42 11.26
CA LEU A 166 -7.75 -25.77 11.72
C LEU A 166 -8.97 -26.54 12.22
N TYR A 167 -9.89 -25.88 12.94
CA TYR A 167 -11.15 -26.52 13.34
C TYR A 167 -12.04 -26.85 12.14
N GLY A 168 -12.12 -25.97 11.17
CA GLY A 168 -12.81 -26.22 9.89
C GLY A 168 -12.22 -27.43 9.17
N LEU A 169 -10.90 -27.50 9.03
CA LEU A 169 -10.21 -28.63 8.41
C LEU A 169 -10.46 -29.94 9.17
N ARG A 170 -10.46 -29.94 10.50
CA ARG A 170 -10.78 -31.14 11.30
C ARG A 170 -12.21 -31.61 11.09
N LYS A 171 -13.16 -30.70 10.91
CA LYS A 171 -14.55 -31.06 10.60
C LYS A 171 -14.65 -31.72 9.21
N TYR A 172 -13.97 -31.15 8.21
CA TYR A 172 -13.89 -31.75 6.87
C TYR A 172 -13.18 -33.10 6.88
N LYS A 173 -12.07 -33.22 7.62
CA LYS A 173 -11.35 -34.48 7.75
C LYS A 173 -12.24 -35.57 8.34
N LYS A 174 -13.01 -35.28 9.40
CA LYS A 174 -13.98 -36.22 9.98
C LYS A 174 -15.11 -36.60 9.03
N GLN A 175 -15.55 -35.68 8.16
CA GLN A 175 -16.56 -35.98 7.14
C GLN A 175 -16.00 -36.91 6.06
N ILE A 176 -14.77 -36.66 5.61
CA ILE A 176 -14.05 -37.49 4.62
C ILE A 176 -13.75 -38.88 5.19
N GLU A 177 -13.29 -38.97 6.44
CA GLU A 177 -13.04 -40.24 7.11
C GLU A 177 -14.31 -41.06 7.40
N GLY A 178 -15.48 -40.40 7.43
CA GLY A 178 -16.79 -41.06 7.58
C GLY A 178 -17.42 -41.52 6.25
N ASP A 179 -16.83 -41.14 5.12
CA ASP A 179 -17.27 -41.54 3.80
C ASP A 179 -16.41 -42.76 3.35
N GLU A 180 -17.02 -43.97 3.36
CA GLU A 180 -16.30 -45.22 3.12
C GLU A 180 -15.66 -45.31 1.74
N GLU A 181 -16.18 -44.60 0.76
CA GLU A 181 -15.67 -44.58 -0.63
C GLU A 181 -14.39 -43.75 -0.73
N ILE A 182 -14.39 -42.55 -0.13
CA ILE A 182 -13.25 -41.66 -0.09
C ILE A 182 -12.13 -42.17 0.84
N ALA A 183 -12.49 -42.82 1.95
CA ALA A 183 -11.54 -43.42 2.87
C ALA A 183 -10.73 -44.56 2.23
N LYS A 184 -11.31 -45.32 1.31
CA LYS A 184 -10.60 -46.37 0.53
C LYS A 184 -9.64 -45.78 -0.49
N GLU A 185 -10.02 -44.75 -1.22
CA GLU A 185 -9.13 -44.07 -2.19
C GLU A 185 -7.91 -43.44 -1.53
N LEU A 186 -8.07 -42.86 -0.34
CA LEU A 186 -6.94 -42.28 0.45
C LEU A 186 -6.00 -43.35 0.99
N GLN A 187 -6.48 -44.55 1.29
CA GLN A 187 -5.63 -45.67 1.74
C GLN A 187 -4.86 -46.28 0.56
N ASP A 188 -5.46 -46.41 -0.58
CA ASP A 188 -4.81 -46.95 -1.79
C ASP A 188 -3.76 -45.96 -2.36
N GLY A 189 -4.00 -44.64 -2.28
CA GLY A 189 -3.04 -43.58 -2.66
C GLY A 189 -1.78 -43.55 -1.78
N ASN A 190 -1.91 -43.78 -0.49
CA ASN A 190 -0.76 -43.83 0.45
C ASN A 190 0.11 -45.08 0.28
N GLN A 191 -0.44 -46.18 -0.23
CA GLN A 191 0.32 -47.41 -0.52
C GLN A 191 1.13 -47.34 -1.83
N SER A 192 0.73 -46.50 -2.78
CA SER A 192 1.48 -46.28 -4.01
C SER A 192 2.73 -45.38 -3.78
N ASP A 193 2.66 -44.38 -2.91
CA ASP A 193 3.80 -43.51 -2.60
C ASP A 193 4.87 -44.21 -1.74
N SER A 194 4.48 -45.05 -0.80
CA SER A 194 5.45 -45.80 0.00
C SER A 194 6.21 -46.89 -0.76
N ARG A 195 5.70 -47.35 -1.93
CA ARG A 195 6.41 -48.26 -2.86
C ARG A 195 7.39 -47.56 -3.77
N ALA A 196 7.20 -46.26 -4.04
CA ALA A 196 8.12 -45.47 -4.87
C ALA A 196 9.39 -45.04 -4.11
N GLU A 197 9.30 -44.83 -2.78
CA GLU A 197 10.46 -44.47 -1.95
C GLU A 197 11.37 -45.66 -1.56
N SER A 198 10.92 -46.90 -1.71
CA SER A 198 11.72 -48.08 -1.39
C SER A 198 12.52 -48.66 -2.57
N GLN A 199 12.54 -47.98 -3.73
CA GLN A 199 13.28 -48.40 -4.94
C GLN A 199 14.30 -47.40 -5.46
N ASN A 200 14.71 -46.41 -4.62
CA ASN A 200 15.83 -45.51 -4.94
C ASN A 200 16.98 -45.65 -3.95
#